data_f3529eb3722830ef8d7021c40fa12e49
#
_entry.id   f3529eb3722830ef8d7021c40fa12e49
#
_cell.length_a   1.000
_cell.length_b   1.000
_cell.length_c   1.000
_cell.angle_alpha   90.00
_cell.angle_beta   90.00
_cell.angle_gamma   90.00
#
_symmetry.space_group_name_H-M   'P 1'
#
loop_
_entity.id
_entity.type
_entity.pdbx_description
1 polymer ?
#
loop_
_entity_poly.entity_id
_entity_poly.type
_entity_poly.pdbx_seq_one_letter_code
_entity_poly.pdbx_strand_id
1 'polypeptide(L)'
;MAHNSPVSVSEHKTAAPATVRVFVLTVSDTRTAATDTSGRAIAELLSVAGHHVAGTAIEPDEPARVAELVRQQAAIGDVDAIITTGGTGLTSRDSTFEAIDGLLTKRLPGFGELFRMLSYEDIGAAAMMSRACAGSIGRIVVIALPGSEKAVRLAMTKLVVPELTHLVQQVRK
;
A
#
# COMPACT_ATOMS: atom_id res chain seq x y z
N MET A 1 31.61 -28.86 3.34
CA MET A 1 30.25 -28.35 3.63
C MET A 1 30.34 -26.83 3.69
N ALA A 2 29.87 -26.14 2.69
CA ALA A 2 29.90 -24.68 2.66
C ALA A 2 28.82 -24.15 3.63
N HIS A 3 29.23 -23.46 4.69
CA HIS A 3 28.32 -22.69 5.54
C HIS A 3 27.77 -21.55 4.72
N ASN A 4 26.50 -21.66 4.32
CA ASN A 4 25.74 -20.57 3.74
C ASN A 4 25.38 -19.61 4.90
N SER A 5 26.20 -18.58 5.13
CA SER A 5 25.89 -17.53 6.12
C SER A 5 24.59 -16.85 5.71
N PRO A 6 23.66 -16.61 6.62
CA PRO A 6 22.42 -15.91 6.29
C PRO A 6 22.76 -14.51 5.77
N VAL A 7 22.32 -14.21 4.54
CA VAL A 7 22.49 -12.89 3.91
C VAL A 7 21.79 -11.85 4.79
N SER A 8 22.50 -10.81 5.19
CA SER A 8 21.98 -9.80 6.11
C SER A 8 20.88 -8.95 5.43
N VAL A 9 19.97 -8.39 6.22
CA VAL A 9 18.91 -7.48 5.71
C VAL A 9 19.52 -6.31 4.91
N SER A 10 20.71 -5.84 5.27
CA SER A 10 21.45 -4.79 4.57
C SER A 10 21.90 -5.21 3.17
N GLU A 11 22.33 -6.47 2.99
CA GLU A 11 22.76 -7.00 1.67
C GLU A 11 21.56 -7.19 0.74
N HIS A 12 20.39 -7.54 1.27
CA HIS A 12 19.15 -7.59 0.49
C HIS A 12 18.71 -6.21 -0.01
N LYS A 13 18.88 -5.16 0.80
CA LYS A 13 18.52 -3.79 0.42
C LYS A 13 19.43 -3.20 -0.69
N THR A 14 20.70 -3.61 -0.75
CA THR A 14 21.65 -3.12 -1.77
C THR A 14 21.30 -3.57 -3.20
N ALA A 15 20.58 -4.68 -3.36
CA ALA A 15 20.14 -5.19 -4.67
C ALA A 15 18.72 -4.75 -5.06
N ALA A 16 18.08 -3.90 -4.25
CA ALA A 16 16.74 -3.38 -4.52
C ALA A 16 16.77 -2.32 -5.65
N PRO A 17 15.69 -2.16 -6.43
CA PRO A 17 15.61 -1.11 -7.44
C PRO A 17 15.74 0.27 -6.79
N ALA A 18 16.48 1.20 -7.44
CA ALA A 18 16.63 2.56 -6.94
C ALA A 18 15.32 3.34 -6.95
N THR A 19 14.42 3.01 -7.87
CA THR A 19 13.12 3.67 -8.06
C THR A 19 12.02 2.63 -8.25
N VAL A 20 10.80 2.95 -7.79
CA VAL A 20 9.60 2.13 -7.90
C VAL A 20 8.52 2.92 -8.62
N ARG A 21 7.82 2.30 -9.58
CA ARG A 21 6.66 2.88 -10.27
C ARG A 21 5.41 2.48 -9.52
N VAL A 22 4.66 3.47 -9.04
CA VAL A 22 3.51 3.24 -8.16
C VAL A 22 2.24 3.78 -8.79
N PHE A 23 1.18 2.97 -8.82
CA PHE A 23 -0.18 3.44 -9.08
C PHE A 23 -0.88 3.75 -7.76
N VAL A 24 -1.52 4.92 -7.67
CA VAL A 24 -2.24 5.36 -6.47
C VAL A 24 -3.73 5.37 -6.74
N LEU A 25 -4.51 4.64 -5.94
CA LEU A 25 -5.95 4.56 -6.04
C LEU A 25 -6.61 5.12 -4.77
N THR A 26 -7.38 6.19 -4.92
CA THR A 26 -8.24 6.68 -3.84
C THR A 26 -9.64 6.11 -4.01
N VAL A 27 -10.14 5.47 -2.95
CA VAL A 27 -11.50 4.92 -2.91
C VAL A 27 -12.38 5.82 -2.07
N SER A 28 -13.35 6.48 -2.70
CA SER A 28 -14.23 7.42 -2.02
C SER A 28 -15.44 7.79 -2.88
N ASP A 29 -16.62 7.80 -2.25
CA ASP A 29 -17.86 8.27 -2.88
C ASP A 29 -17.94 9.81 -2.97
N THR A 30 -17.07 10.55 -2.27
CA THR A 30 -17.19 12.01 -2.13
C THR A 30 -15.96 12.81 -2.54
N ARG A 31 -14.79 12.17 -2.66
CA ARG A 31 -13.55 12.86 -3.05
C ARG A 31 -13.51 13.13 -4.55
N THR A 32 -12.89 14.25 -4.87
CA THR A 32 -12.52 14.64 -6.22
C THR A 32 -11.02 14.90 -6.28
N ALA A 33 -10.45 15.09 -7.46
CA ALA A 33 -9.03 15.43 -7.60
C ALA A 33 -8.63 16.68 -6.77
N ALA A 34 -9.56 17.64 -6.59
CA ALA A 34 -9.30 18.83 -5.79
C ALA A 34 -9.34 18.58 -4.27
N THR A 35 -10.13 17.60 -3.82
CA THR A 35 -10.38 17.33 -2.38
C THR A 35 -9.67 16.07 -1.86
N ASP A 36 -9.01 15.31 -2.73
CA ASP A 36 -8.27 14.11 -2.35
C ASP A 36 -6.93 14.47 -1.69
N THR A 37 -6.96 14.70 -0.39
CA THR A 37 -5.75 14.99 0.39
C THR A 37 -4.90 13.74 0.65
N SER A 38 -5.53 12.58 0.74
CA SER A 38 -4.86 11.31 1.05
C SER A 38 -4.06 10.77 -0.15
N GLY A 39 -4.66 10.71 -1.33
CA GLY A 39 -3.97 10.31 -2.56
C GLY A 39 -2.83 11.27 -2.90
N ARG A 40 -3.04 12.58 -2.73
CA ARG A 40 -1.97 13.58 -2.90
C ARG A 40 -0.83 13.39 -1.91
N ALA A 41 -1.11 13.07 -0.64
CA ALA A 41 -0.08 12.81 0.35
C ALA A 41 0.77 11.58 -0.01
N ILE A 42 0.14 10.52 -0.55
CA ILE A 42 0.88 9.35 -1.05
C ILE A 42 1.81 9.77 -2.20
N ALA A 43 1.28 10.47 -3.21
CA ALA A 43 2.03 10.89 -4.37
C ALA A 43 3.20 11.82 -4.02
N GLU A 44 2.98 12.78 -3.12
CA GLU A 44 4.00 13.68 -2.59
C GLU A 44 5.15 12.90 -1.92
N LEU A 45 4.82 12.01 -0.96
CA LEU A 45 5.81 11.25 -0.21
C LEU A 45 6.60 10.29 -1.10
N LEU A 46 5.97 9.68 -2.10
CA LEU A 46 6.65 8.87 -3.11
C LEU A 46 7.63 9.70 -3.93
N SER A 47 7.20 10.86 -4.41
CA SER A 47 8.04 11.76 -5.22
C SER A 47 9.23 12.29 -4.43
N VAL A 48 9.03 12.70 -3.18
CA VAL A 48 10.12 13.15 -2.27
C VAL A 48 11.15 12.02 -2.03
N ALA A 49 10.67 10.77 -1.98
CA ALA A 49 11.53 9.59 -1.83
C ALA A 49 12.21 9.13 -3.14
N GLY A 50 11.99 9.83 -4.26
CA GLY A 50 12.58 9.49 -5.56
C GLY A 50 11.86 8.36 -6.30
N HIS A 51 10.62 8.03 -5.91
CA HIS A 51 9.77 7.07 -6.62
C HIS A 51 8.90 7.76 -7.67
N HIS A 52 8.41 7.00 -8.65
CA HIS A 52 7.59 7.50 -9.74
C HIS A 52 6.12 7.13 -9.54
N VAL A 53 5.25 8.14 -9.54
CA VAL A 53 3.79 7.94 -9.59
C VAL A 53 3.40 7.71 -11.03
N ALA A 54 3.16 6.45 -11.40
CA ALA A 54 2.83 6.03 -12.76
C ALA A 54 1.41 6.41 -13.17
N GLY A 55 0.53 6.59 -12.20
CA GLY A 55 -0.85 7.02 -12.42
C GLY A 55 -1.62 7.17 -11.12
N THR A 56 -2.73 7.90 -11.20
CA THR A 56 -3.66 8.09 -10.08
C THR A 56 -5.09 7.89 -10.56
N ALA A 57 -5.96 7.35 -9.71
CA ALA A 57 -7.39 7.27 -9.96
C ALA A 57 -8.18 7.51 -8.67
N ILE A 58 -9.44 7.92 -8.83
CA ILE A 58 -10.43 7.97 -7.75
C ILE A 58 -11.61 7.11 -8.20
N GLU A 59 -11.96 6.12 -7.39
CA GLU A 59 -13.10 5.24 -7.63
C GLU A 59 -14.07 5.29 -6.45
N PRO A 60 -15.38 5.14 -6.69
CA PRO A 60 -16.34 4.96 -5.61
C PRO A 60 -16.07 3.68 -4.83
N ASP A 61 -16.55 3.60 -3.56
CA ASP A 61 -16.40 2.41 -2.73
C ASP A 61 -17.34 1.27 -3.20
N GLU A 62 -17.05 0.77 -4.38
CA GLU A 62 -17.69 -0.38 -5.01
C GLU A 62 -16.67 -1.50 -5.16
N PRO A 63 -16.76 -2.60 -4.36
CA PRO A 63 -15.73 -3.63 -4.27
C PRO A 63 -15.36 -4.24 -5.63
N ALA A 64 -16.34 -4.45 -6.51
CA ALA A 64 -16.12 -5.03 -7.82
C ALA A 64 -15.29 -4.12 -8.73
N ARG A 65 -15.56 -2.79 -8.71
CA ARG A 65 -14.83 -1.80 -9.49
C ARG A 65 -13.40 -1.63 -9.00
N VAL A 66 -13.24 -1.52 -7.67
CA VAL A 66 -11.92 -1.43 -7.04
C VAL A 66 -11.09 -2.66 -7.36
N ALA A 67 -11.66 -3.86 -7.18
CA ALA A 67 -10.96 -5.12 -7.48
C ALA A 67 -10.58 -5.23 -8.95
N GLU A 68 -11.47 -4.84 -9.85
CA GLU A 68 -11.22 -4.91 -11.30
C GLU A 68 -10.08 -3.96 -11.71
N LEU A 69 -10.12 -2.70 -11.23
CA LEU A 69 -9.07 -1.73 -11.54
C LEU A 69 -7.70 -2.20 -11.02
N VAL A 70 -7.65 -2.75 -9.79
CA VAL A 70 -6.40 -3.28 -9.23
C VAL A 70 -5.88 -4.46 -10.05
N ARG A 71 -6.74 -5.39 -10.51
CA ARG A 71 -6.34 -6.49 -11.39
C ARG A 71 -5.80 -5.98 -12.72
N GLN A 72 -6.48 -5.00 -13.34
CA GLN A 72 -6.05 -4.40 -14.59
C GLN A 72 -4.68 -3.76 -14.47
N GLN A 73 -4.46 -2.94 -13.42
CA GLN A 73 -3.16 -2.31 -13.19
C GLN A 73 -2.06 -3.35 -12.93
N ALA A 74 -2.35 -4.40 -12.19
CA ALA A 74 -1.40 -5.48 -11.96
C ALA A 74 -1.08 -6.28 -13.24
N ALA A 75 -2.05 -6.44 -14.16
CA ALA A 75 -1.89 -7.18 -15.40
C ALA A 75 -1.13 -6.40 -16.50
N ILE A 76 -1.30 -5.07 -16.56
CA ILE A 76 -0.60 -4.21 -17.54
C ILE A 76 0.92 -4.29 -17.36
N GLY A 77 1.42 -4.44 -16.12
CA GLY A 77 2.84 -4.61 -15.83
C GLY A 77 3.66 -3.31 -15.87
N ASP A 78 3.03 -2.17 -16.02
CA ASP A 78 3.69 -0.86 -16.04
C ASP A 78 3.99 -0.29 -14.66
N VAL A 79 3.51 -0.97 -13.60
CA VAL A 79 3.73 -0.60 -12.20
C VAL A 79 4.44 -1.69 -11.43
N ASP A 80 5.11 -1.32 -10.37
CA ASP A 80 5.81 -2.19 -9.45
C ASP A 80 5.03 -2.36 -8.14
N ALA A 81 4.20 -1.37 -7.83
CA ALA A 81 3.32 -1.36 -6.66
C ALA A 81 2.01 -0.62 -6.94
N ILE A 82 0.96 -1.01 -6.21
CA ILE A 82 -0.32 -0.35 -6.16
C ILE A 82 -0.59 0.02 -4.70
N ILE A 83 -0.86 1.30 -4.44
CA ILE A 83 -1.24 1.77 -3.11
C ILE A 83 -2.65 2.31 -3.18
N THR A 84 -3.56 1.72 -2.38
CA THR A 84 -4.93 2.19 -2.26
C THR A 84 -5.16 2.92 -0.94
N THR A 85 -6.06 3.89 -0.91
CA THR A 85 -6.46 4.62 0.30
C THR A 85 -7.97 4.85 0.30
N GLY A 86 -8.61 4.61 1.45
CA GLY A 86 -10.05 4.73 1.63
C GLY A 86 -10.80 3.40 1.59
N GLY A 87 -12.09 3.43 1.94
CA GLY A 87 -12.99 2.28 1.95
C GLY A 87 -12.63 1.16 2.92
N THR A 88 -11.84 1.43 3.95
CA THR A 88 -11.36 0.43 4.92
C THR A 88 -12.04 0.49 6.28
N GLY A 89 -13.07 1.32 6.45
CA GLY A 89 -13.85 1.43 7.70
C GLY A 89 -14.70 0.19 7.99
N LEU A 90 -15.55 0.26 9.02
CA LEU A 90 -16.39 -0.85 9.49
C LEU A 90 -17.85 -0.68 9.13
N THR A 91 -18.21 0.34 8.33
CA THR A 91 -19.59 0.49 7.86
C THR A 91 -19.89 -0.50 6.75
N SER A 92 -21.18 -0.71 6.48
CA SER A 92 -21.61 -1.63 5.41
C SER A 92 -21.16 -1.18 4.00
N ARG A 93 -20.78 0.07 3.84
CA ARG A 93 -20.21 0.63 2.60
C ARG A 93 -18.71 0.37 2.47
N ASP A 94 -18.00 0.28 3.60
CA ASP A 94 -16.55 0.09 3.62
C ASP A 94 -16.19 -1.35 3.29
N SER A 95 -15.90 -1.64 2.04
CA SER A 95 -15.64 -2.98 1.53
C SER A 95 -14.32 -3.11 0.75
N THR A 96 -13.59 -2.00 0.62
CA THR A 96 -12.29 -2.00 -0.08
C THR A 96 -11.26 -2.91 0.59
N PHE A 97 -11.24 -2.98 1.94
CA PHE A 97 -10.31 -3.87 2.63
C PHE A 97 -10.49 -5.32 2.19
N GLU A 98 -11.73 -5.83 2.22
CA GLU A 98 -12.06 -7.20 1.83
C GLU A 98 -11.79 -7.45 0.35
N ALA A 99 -12.11 -6.48 -0.50
CA ALA A 99 -11.86 -6.57 -1.94
C ALA A 99 -10.36 -6.70 -2.25
N ILE A 100 -9.51 -5.88 -1.62
CA ILE A 100 -8.07 -5.93 -1.83
C ILE A 100 -7.45 -7.17 -1.19
N ASP A 101 -7.81 -7.48 0.08
CA ASP A 101 -7.27 -8.65 0.77
C ASP A 101 -7.60 -9.95 0.03
N GLY A 102 -8.81 -10.04 -0.56
CA GLY A 102 -9.22 -11.16 -1.40
C GLY A 102 -8.44 -11.34 -2.71
N LEU A 103 -7.77 -10.29 -3.20
CA LEU A 103 -6.93 -10.34 -4.40
C LEU A 103 -5.49 -10.81 -4.11
N LEU A 104 -5.04 -10.68 -2.87
CA LEU A 104 -3.65 -10.96 -2.52
C LEU A 104 -3.33 -12.45 -2.68
N THR A 105 -2.36 -12.76 -3.51
CA THR A 105 -1.81 -14.11 -3.64
C THR A 105 -0.90 -14.47 -2.47
N LYS A 106 -0.19 -13.48 -1.94
CA LYS A 106 0.57 -13.60 -0.68
C LYS A 106 0.26 -12.40 0.20
N ARG A 107 -0.07 -12.65 1.46
CA ARG A 107 -0.34 -11.61 2.46
C ARG A 107 0.92 -11.30 3.26
N LEU A 108 1.05 -10.03 3.67
CA LEU A 108 2.08 -9.54 4.57
C LEU A 108 1.42 -9.06 5.89
N PRO A 109 1.05 -9.98 6.81
CA PRO A 109 0.30 -9.64 8.02
C PRO A 109 1.02 -8.62 8.90
N GLY A 110 2.35 -8.72 8.98
CA GLY A 110 3.19 -7.81 9.77
C GLY A 110 3.01 -6.33 9.40
N PHE A 111 2.60 -6.02 8.17
CA PHE A 111 2.29 -4.64 7.81
C PHE A 111 1.13 -4.06 8.63
N GLY A 112 0.00 -4.79 8.68
CA GLY A 112 -1.17 -4.37 9.46
C GLY A 112 -0.89 -4.35 10.98
N GLU A 113 -0.07 -5.27 11.47
CA GLU A 113 0.35 -5.32 12.87
C GLU A 113 1.17 -4.10 13.26
N LEU A 114 2.22 -3.78 12.51
CA LEU A 114 3.07 -2.62 12.73
C LEU A 114 2.29 -1.30 12.55
N PHE A 115 1.42 -1.22 11.54
CA PHE A 115 0.58 -0.05 11.33
C PHE A 115 -0.35 0.22 12.52
N ARG A 116 -1.01 -0.80 13.06
CA ARG A 116 -1.86 -0.64 14.25
C ARG A 116 -1.05 -0.30 15.51
N MET A 117 0.13 -0.88 15.67
CA MET A 117 1.03 -0.53 16.78
C MET A 117 1.40 0.96 16.74
N LEU A 118 1.85 1.46 15.58
CA LEU A 118 2.19 2.87 15.41
C LEU A 118 0.96 3.78 15.57
N SER A 119 -0.21 3.35 15.08
CA SER A 119 -1.46 4.08 15.25
C SER A 119 -1.88 4.15 16.71
N TYR A 120 -1.60 3.11 17.51
CA TYR A 120 -1.93 3.10 18.92
C TYR A 120 -1.18 4.19 19.71
N GLU A 121 0.07 4.46 19.36
CA GLU A 121 0.85 5.55 19.96
C GLU A 121 0.22 6.93 19.72
N ASP A 122 -0.52 7.08 18.62
CA ASP A 122 -1.11 8.34 18.17
C ASP A 122 -2.58 8.52 18.60
N ILE A 123 -3.39 7.47 18.51
CA ILE A 123 -4.86 7.52 18.74
C ILE A 123 -5.36 6.53 19.81
N GLY A 124 -4.47 5.86 20.52
CA GLY A 124 -4.82 4.92 21.58
C GLY A 124 -5.65 3.73 21.07
N ALA A 125 -6.60 3.26 21.89
CA ALA A 125 -7.41 2.08 21.61
C ALA A 125 -8.22 2.16 20.31
N ALA A 126 -8.51 3.35 19.77
CA ALA A 126 -9.17 3.51 18.47
C ALA A 126 -8.36 2.89 17.31
N ALA A 127 -7.06 2.67 17.48
CA ALA A 127 -6.22 2.00 16.51
C ALA A 127 -6.66 0.56 16.18
N MET A 128 -7.41 -0.10 17.07
CA MET A 128 -7.98 -1.43 16.80
C MET A 128 -8.91 -1.44 15.58
N MET A 129 -9.52 -0.29 15.24
CA MET A 129 -10.40 -0.12 14.08
C MET A 129 -9.62 0.25 12.80
N SER A 130 -8.32 0.49 12.90
CA SER A 130 -7.48 0.84 11.75
C SER A 130 -7.18 -0.40 10.91
N ARG A 131 -7.95 -0.60 9.84
CA ARG A 131 -7.77 -1.71 8.92
C ARG A 131 -6.83 -1.31 7.80
N ALA A 132 -5.73 -2.02 7.69
CA ALA A 132 -4.76 -1.90 6.61
C ALA A 132 -4.19 -3.28 6.30
N CYS A 133 -3.92 -3.55 5.03
CA CYS A 133 -3.26 -4.78 4.61
C CYS A 133 -2.22 -4.51 3.54
N ALA A 134 -1.29 -5.45 3.40
CA ALA A 134 -0.31 -5.47 2.34
C ALA A 134 -0.04 -6.89 1.88
N GLY A 135 0.46 -7.02 0.67
CA GLY A 135 0.84 -8.30 0.10
C GLY A 135 1.25 -8.17 -1.36
N SER A 136 1.06 -9.22 -2.14
CA SER A 136 1.35 -9.20 -3.57
C SER A 136 0.23 -9.80 -4.42
N ILE A 137 0.10 -9.30 -5.64
CA ILE A 137 -0.61 -9.95 -6.75
C ILE A 137 0.46 -10.29 -7.78
N GLY A 138 0.81 -11.58 -7.89
CA GLY A 138 1.95 -12.00 -8.71
C GLY A 138 3.23 -11.27 -8.28
N ARG A 139 3.78 -10.44 -9.17
CA ARG A 139 5.03 -9.67 -8.96
C ARG A 139 4.81 -8.22 -8.54
N ILE A 140 3.58 -7.82 -8.26
CA ILE A 140 3.19 -6.46 -7.90
C ILE A 140 2.92 -6.39 -6.39
N VAL A 141 3.52 -5.43 -5.72
CA VAL A 141 3.21 -5.12 -4.31
C VAL A 141 1.87 -4.39 -4.26
N VAL A 142 0.99 -4.79 -3.35
CA VAL A 142 -0.30 -4.11 -3.13
C VAL A 142 -0.43 -3.76 -1.67
N ILE A 143 -0.79 -2.50 -1.41
CA ILE A 143 -0.96 -1.95 -0.05
C ILE A 143 -2.28 -1.21 0.03
N ALA A 144 -3.11 -1.54 1.02
CA ALA A 144 -4.36 -0.83 1.30
C ALA A 144 -4.24 -0.06 2.62
N LEU A 145 -4.52 1.25 2.56
CA LEU A 145 -4.41 2.20 3.66
C LEU A 145 -5.77 2.79 4.01
N PRO A 146 -5.98 3.24 5.26
CA PRO A 146 -7.16 4.02 5.63
C PRO A 146 -7.28 5.32 4.83
N GLY A 147 -8.52 5.87 4.75
CA GLY A 147 -8.80 7.09 4.00
C GLY A 147 -8.36 8.40 4.68
N SER A 148 -7.91 8.37 5.93
CA SER A 148 -7.47 9.57 6.65
C SER A 148 -6.04 9.96 6.23
N GLU A 149 -5.83 11.21 5.86
CA GLU A 149 -4.51 11.73 5.47
C GLU A 149 -3.45 11.50 6.56
N LYS A 150 -3.82 11.68 7.84
CA LYS A 150 -2.92 11.45 8.98
C LYS A 150 -2.44 9.99 9.04
N ALA A 151 -3.36 9.04 8.89
CA ALA A 151 -3.04 7.61 8.86
C ALA A 151 -2.18 7.24 7.64
N VAL A 152 -2.48 7.82 6.48
CA VAL A 152 -1.68 7.67 5.26
C VAL A 152 -0.25 8.17 5.48
N ARG A 153 -0.08 9.40 5.98
CA ARG A 153 1.27 9.94 6.25
C ARG A 153 2.04 9.08 7.25
N LEU A 154 1.40 8.58 8.30
CA LEU A 154 2.01 7.66 9.26
C LEU A 154 2.51 6.37 8.55
N ALA A 155 1.63 5.70 7.82
CA ALA A 155 1.98 4.46 7.12
C ALA A 155 3.09 4.68 6.09
N MET A 156 2.96 5.72 5.26
CA MET A 156 3.92 6.02 4.21
C MET A 156 5.31 6.33 4.77
N THR A 157 5.39 7.19 5.77
CA THR A 157 6.70 7.62 6.32
C THR A 157 7.37 6.56 7.17
N LYS A 158 6.60 5.78 7.93
CA LYS A 158 7.17 4.82 8.89
C LYS A 158 7.36 3.42 8.33
N LEU A 159 6.55 3.00 7.37
CA LEU A 159 6.53 1.61 6.89
C LEU A 159 6.76 1.52 5.37
N VAL A 160 5.97 2.25 4.57
CA VAL A 160 5.94 2.01 3.12
C VAL A 160 7.21 2.52 2.45
N VAL A 161 7.50 3.82 2.54
CA VAL A 161 8.66 4.42 1.86
C VAL A 161 9.98 3.76 2.27
N PRO A 162 10.24 3.48 3.57
CA PRO A 162 11.50 2.84 3.97
C PRO A 162 11.71 1.43 3.42
N GLU A 163 10.63 0.70 3.11
CA GLU A 163 10.70 -0.72 2.70
C GLU A 163 10.21 -0.98 1.27
N LEU A 164 9.69 0.03 0.55
CA LEU A 164 9.03 -0.16 -0.73
C LEU A 164 9.92 -0.84 -1.78
N THR A 165 11.16 -0.39 -1.92
CA THR A 165 12.12 -0.97 -2.86
C THR A 165 12.48 -2.41 -2.52
N HIS A 166 12.64 -2.69 -1.23
CA HIS A 166 12.90 -4.02 -0.71
C HIS A 166 11.69 -4.97 -0.93
N LEU A 167 10.47 -4.51 -0.66
CA LEU A 167 9.24 -5.27 -0.94
C LEU A 167 9.13 -5.64 -2.41
N VAL A 168 9.33 -4.67 -3.32
CA VAL A 168 9.31 -4.92 -4.76
C VAL A 168 10.37 -5.93 -5.18
N GLN A 169 11.57 -5.83 -4.63
CA GLN A 169 12.62 -6.82 -4.89
C GLN A 169 12.20 -8.23 -4.44
N GLN A 170 11.60 -8.37 -3.25
CA GLN A 170 11.22 -9.67 -2.71
C GLN A 170 10.10 -10.35 -3.53
N VAL A 171 9.09 -9.60 -3.99
CA VAL A 171 8.00 -10.18 -4.78
C VAL A 171 8.42 -10.53 -6.22
N ARG A 172 9.58 -10.05 -6.67
CA ARG A 172 10.12 -10.31 -8.01
C ARG A 172 11.07 -11.50 -8.09
N LYS A 173 11.56 -11.96 -6.96
CA LYS A 173 12.35 -13.21 -6.86
C LYS A 173 11.49 -14.43 -7.13
#